data_c82f12f12ed3add53bf4d248b49840c0
#
_entry.id   c82f12f12ed3add53bf4d248b49840c0
#
_cell.length_a   1.000
_cell.length_b   1.000
_cell.length_c   1.000
_cell.angle_alpha   90.00
_cell.angle_beta   90.00
_cell.angle_gamma   90.00
#
_symmetry.space_group_name_H-M   'P 1'
#
loop_
_entity.id
_entity.type
_entity.pdbx_description
1 polymer ?
#
loop_
_entity_poly.entity_id
_entity_poly.type
_entity_poly.pdbx_seq_one_letter_code
_entity_poly.pdbx_strand_id
1 'polypeptide(L)'
;MAASWEIDIFGRIRNAKRQAKALLEQSRDYKQAVRTQLIAGIANTYYTLLMLDNQLVISVRTEKSWKETVDATRALMEAGLANEAAVSQMEATYYTICTSVLDLKEQINQVENSLSLLLAEPPHAIKRTGTWDSS
;
A
#
# COMPACT_ATOMS: atom_id res chain seq x y z
N MET A 1 61.06 35.79 1.08
CA MET A 1 60.50 34.51 1.55
C MET A 1 59.09 34.62 2.20
N ALA A 2 58.54 35.78 2.45
CA ALA A 2 57.21 35.92 3.07
C ALA A 2 56.04 35.69 2.12
N ALA A 3 56.18 35.99 0.82
CA ALA A 3 55.09 35.89 -0.15
C ALA A 3 54.65 34.44 -0.52
N SER A 4 55.51 33.44 -0.36
CA SER A 4 55.21 32.04 -0.74
C SER A 4 54.30 31.35 0.26
N TRP A 5 54.41 31.63 1.55
CA TRP A 5 53.58 31.01 2.56
C TRP A 5 52.19 31.68 2.67
N GLU A 6 52.07 32.97 2.37
CA GLU A 6 50.76 33.64 2.25
C GLU A 6 49.92 33.09 1.10
N ILE A 7 50.53 32.80 -0.04
CA ILE A 7 49.87 32.20 -1.19
C ILE A 7 49.37 30.78 -0.82
N ASP A 8 50.12 30.02 -0.04
CA ASP A 8 49.74 28.68 0.40
C ASP A 8 48.58 28.70 1.43
N ILE A 9 48.55 29.70 2.32
CA ILE A 9 47.46 29.90 3.27
C ILE A 9 46.18 30.29 2.54
N PHE A 10 46.22 31.21 1.59
CA PHE A 10 45.04 31.57 0.77
C PHE A 10 44.55 30.41 -0.10
N GLY A 11 45.45 29.57 -0.61
CA GLY A 11 45.11 28.36 -1.33
C GLY A 11 44.39 27.34 -0.44
N ARG A 12 44.83 27.11 0.79
CA ARG A 12 44.19 26.24 1.76
C ARG A 12 42.79 26.71 2.16
N ILE A 13 42.65 27.99 2.46
CA ILE A 13 41.34 28.59 2.81
C ILE A 13 40.35 28.48 1.63
N ARG A 14 40.83 28.71 0.42
CA ARG A 14 40.01 28.59 -0.80
C ARG A 14 39.56 27.15 -1.05
N ASN A 15 40.47 26.18 -0.85
CA ASN A 15 40.13 24.78 -0.98
C ASN A 15 39.19 24.29 0.13
N ALA A 16 39.41 24.70 1.39
CA ALA A 16 38.50 24.42 2.50
C ALA A 16 37.10 24.97 2.26
N LYS A 17 36.99 26.19 1.74
CA LYS A 17 35.70 26.80 1.36
C LYS A 17 35.02 26.02 0.23
N ARG A 18 35.75 25.55 -0.78
CA ARG A 18 35.21 24.71 -1.87
C ARG A 18 34.73 23.38 -1.35
N GLN A 19 35.50 22.71 -0.47
CA GLN A 19 35.09 21.45 0.17
C GLN A 19 33.84 21.63 1.02
N ALA A 20 33.77 22.66 1.85
CA ALA A 20 32.58 22.94 2.66
C ALA A 20 31.33 23.22 1.79
N LYS A 21 31.51 23.93 0.68
CA LYS A 21 30.43 24.17 -0.27
C LYS A 21 29.96 22.88 -0.95
N ALA A 22 30.89 22.04 -1.39
CA ALA A 22 30.57 20.75 -2.02
C ALA A 22 29.84 19.81 -1.04
N LEU A 23 30.25 19.75 0.23
CA LEU A 23 29.58 18.98 1.28
C LEU A 23 28.16 19.49 1.56
N LEU A 24 27.97 20.82 1.54
CA LEU A 24 26.64 21.42 1.70
C LEU A 24 25.72 21.07 0.52
N GLU A 25 26.21 21.17 -0.71
CA GLU A 25 25.48 20.78 -1.92
C GLU A 25 25.14 19.29 -1.88
N GLN A 26 26.08 18.42 -1.57
CA GLN A 26 25.84 16.97 -1.38
C GLN A 26 24.77 16.69 -0.32
N SER A 27 24.78 17.42 0.80
CA SER A 27 23.75 17.28 1.85
C SER A 27 22.36 17.72 1.36
N ARG A 28 22.29 18.76 0.51
CA ARG A 28 21.03 19.21 -0.10
C ARG A 28 20.49 18.19 -1.10
N ASP A 29 21.35 17.66 -1.95
CA ASP A 29 20.99 16.63 -2.93
C ASP A 29 20.53 15.34 -2.24
N TYR A 30 21.20 14.94 -1.16
CA TYR A 30 20.80 13.80 -0.34
C TYR A 30 19.40 14.01 0.27
N LYS A 31 19.13 15.18 0.87
CA LYS A 31 17.82 15.52 1.42
C LYS A 31 16.73 15.50 0.34
N GLN A 32 17.05 16.01 -0.83
CA GLN A 32 16.12 16.02 -1.97
C GLN A 32 15.82 14.59 -2.45
N ALA A 33 16.83 13.73 -2.53
CA ALA A 33 16.67 12.33 -2.91
C ALA A 33 15.79 11.56 -1.91
N VAL A 34 16.04 11.71 -0.60
CA VAL A 34 15.24 11.10 0.46
C VAL A 34 13.79 11.59 0.42
N ARG A 35 13.57 12.89 0.21
CA ARG A 35 12.23 13.47 0.08
C ARG A 35 11.48 12.91 -1.13
N THR A 36 12.15 12.79 -2.26
CA THR A 36 11.57 12.21 -3.48
C THR A 36 11.21 10.74 -3.28
N GLN A 37 12.08 9.95 -2.64
CA GLN A 37 11.78 8.56 -2.30
C GLN A 37 10.58 8.43 -1.35
N LEU A 38 10.48 9.30 -0.35
CA LEU A 38 9.36 9.28 0.59
C LEU A 38 8.04 9.58 -0.14
N ILE A 39 8.01 10.61 -0.98
CA ILE A 39 6.82 10.97 -1.78
C ILE A 39 6.42 9.80 -2.70
N ALA A 40 7.38 9.19 -3.38
CA ALA A 40 7.12 8.04 -4.24
C ALA A 40 6.59 6.83 -3.44
N GLY A 41 7.15 6.59 -2.25
CA GLY A 41 6.67 5.54 -1.34
C GLY A 41 5.23 5.76 -0.89
N ILE A 42 4.89 6.98 -0.47
CA ILE A 42 3.52 7.35 -0.08
C ILE A 42 2.56 7.17 -1.26
N ALA A 43 2.91 7.66 -2.44
CA ALA A 43 2.08 7.53 -3.63
C ALA A 43 1.83 6.05 -4.00
N ASN A 44 2.87 5.24 -4.04
CA ASN A 44 2.75 3.81 -4.35
C ASN A 44 1.89 3.07 -3.32
N THR A 45 2.07 3.35 -2.04
CA THR A 45 1.28 2.73 -0.97
C THR A 45 -0.19 3.15 -1.06
N TYR A 46 -0.48 4.40 -1.39
CA TYR A 46 -1.84 4.90 -1.60
C TYR A 46 -2.53 4.23 -2.80
N TYR A 47 -1.83 4.10 -3.94
CA TYR A 47 -2.39 3.38 -5.09
C TYR A 47 -2.60 1.89 -4.83
N THR A 48 -1.72 1.26 -4.05
CA THR A 48 -1.91 -0.12 -3.58
C THR A 48 -3.19 -0.24 -2.74
N LEU A 49 -3.43 0.73 -1.86
CA LEU A 49 -4.63 0.77 -1.04
C LEU A 49 -5.90 0.87 -1.90
N LEU A 50 -5.92 1.76 -2.90
CA LEU A 50 -7.04 1.89 -3.84
C LEU A 50 -7.29 0.60 -4.63
N MET A 51 -6.24 -0.10 -5.04
CA MET A 51 -6.35 -1.37 -5.74
C MET A 51 -6.98 -2.44 -4.84
N LEU A 52 -6.54 -2.55 -3.59
CA LEU A 52 -7.09 -3.50 -2.61
C LEU A 52 -8.56 -3.21 -2.29
N ASP A 53 -8.95 -1.93 -2.19
CA ASP A 53 -10.35 -1.54 -2.00
C ASP A 53 -11.24 -2.01 -3.16
N ASN A 54 -10.80 -1.80 -4.40
CA ASN A 54 -11.53 -2.27 -5.58
C ASN A 54 -11.63 -3.80 -5.58
N GLN A 55 -10.55 -4.50 -5.22
CA GLN A 55 -10.56 -5.95 -5.13
C GLN A 55 -11.51 -6.42 -4.02
N LEU A 56 -11.57 -5.74 -2.89
CA LEU A 56 -12.49 -6.04 -1.80
C LEU A 56 -13.95 -5.90 -2.25
N VAL A 57 -14.30 -4.83 -2.97
CA VAL A 57 -15.65 -4.62 -3.50
C VAL A 57 -16.07 -5.77 -4.42
N ILE A 58 -15.18 -6.20 -5.31
CA ILE A 58 -15.45 -7.33 -6.23
C ILE A 58 -15.60 -8.63 -5.43
N SER A 59 -14.71 -8.88 -4.45
CA SER A 59 -14.74 -10.11 -3.64
C SER A 59 -15.98 -10.21 -2.78
N VAL A 60 -16.44 -9.10 -2.20
CA VAL A 60 -17.70 -9.06 -1.42
C VAL A 60 -18.93 -9.31 -2.30
N ARG A 61 -18.94 -8.79 -3.52
CA ARG A 61 -20.01 -9.11 -4.50
C ARG A 61 -19.99 -10.59 -4.88
N THR A 62 -18.82 -11.14 -5.09
CA THR A 62 -18.62 -12.57 -5.39
C THR A 62 -19.08 -13.43 -4.22
N GLU A 63 -18.72 -13.08 -2.98
CA GLU A 63 -19.18 -13.77 -1.76
C GLU A 63 -20.71 -13.81 -1.70
N LYS A 64 -21.39 -12.68 -1.95
CA LYS A 64 -22.85 -12.62 -1.97
C LYS A 64 -23.45 -13.53 -3.04
N SER A 65 -22.93 -13.50 -4.26
CA SER A 65 -23.39 -14.34 -5.37
C SER A 65 -23.21 -15.84 -5.08
N TRP A 66 -22.08 -16.22 -4.45
CA TRP A 66 -21.84 -17.61 -4.05
C TRP A 66 -22.76 -18.05 -2.92
N LYS A 67 -23.09 -17.17 -1.98
CA LYS A 67 -24.09 -17.47 -0.96
C LYS A 67 -25.44 -17.77 -1.57
N GLU A 68 -25.90 -16.96 -2.52
CA GLU A 68 -27.15 -17.20 -3.26
C GLU A 68 -27.11 -18.54 -4.02
N THR A 69 -25.95 -18.90 -4.59
CA THR A 69 -25.74 -20.19 -5.28
C THR A 69 -25.85 -21.37 -4.31
N VAL A 70 -25.25 -21.26 -3.12
CA VAL A 70 -25.35 -22.28 -2.06
C VAL A 70 -26.81 -22.47 -1.64
N ASP A 71 -27.52 -21.37 -1.38
CA ASP A 71 -28.92 -21.40 -0.96
C ASP A 71 -29.82 -22.03 -2.03
N ALA A 72 -29.60 -21.69 -3.30
CA ALA A 72 -30.30 -22.29 -4.42
C ALA A 72 -30.01 -23.79 -4.58
N THR A 73 -28.75 -24.20 -4.44
CA THR A 73 -28.36 -25.62 -4.54
C THR A 73 -28.94 -26.44 -3.39
N ARG A 74 -29.04 -25.86 -2.19
CA ARG A 74 -29.69 -26.48 -1.04
C ARG A 74 -31.20 -26.69 -1.27
N ALA A 75 -31.88 -25.69 -1.82
CA ALA A 75 -33.27 -25.81 -2.19
C ALA A 75 -33.50 -26.91 -3.26
N LEU A 76 -32.59 -27.03 -4.24
CA LEU A 76 -32.64 -28.11 -5.23
C LEU A 76 -32.40 -29.48 -4.58
N MET A 77 -31.56 -29.59 -3.59
CA MET A 77 -31.35 -30.84 -2.85
C MET A 77 -32.60 -31.23 -2.06
N GLU A 78 -33.25 -30.28 -1.39
CA GLU A 78 -34.52 -30.51 -0.67
C GLU A 78 -35.64 -30.96 -1.60
N ALA A 79 -35.63 -30.47 -2.86
CA ALA A 79 -36.54 -30.89 -3.91
C ALA A 79 -36.17 -32.25 -4.57
N GLY A 80 -35.07 -32.87 -4.13
CA GLY A 80 -34.58 -34.14 -4.69
C GLY A 80 -33.89 -34.02 -6.06
N LEU A 81 -33.56 -32.81 -6.49
CA LEU A 81 -32.94 -32.50 -7.79
C LEU A 81 -31.42 -32.35 -7.72
N ALA A 82 -30.82 -32.27 -6.51
CA ALA A 82 -29.38 -32.24 -6.28
C ALA A 82 -29.01 -33.19 -5.16
N ASN A 83 -27.72 -33.58 -5.11
CA ASN A 83 -27.21 -34.44 -4.06
C ASN A 83 -26.47 -33.60 -2.99
N GLU A 84 -26.29 -34.18 -1.80
CA GLU A 84 -25.60 -33.56 -0.67
C GLU A 84 -24.13 -33.19 -1.00
N ALA A 85 -23.47 -34.01 -1.84
CA ALA A 85 -22.11 -33.74 -2.27
C ALA A 85 -21.99 -32.44 -3.07
N ALA A 86 -23.00 -32.11 -3.90
CA ALA A 86 -23.06 -30.85 -4.65
C ALA A 86 -23.17 -29.66 -3.69
N VAL A 87 -24.04 -29.74 -2.68
CA VAL A 87 -24.18 -28.69 -1.66
C VAL A 87 -22.86 -28.49 -0.90
N SER A 88 -22.26 -29.57 -0.40
CA SER A 88 -21.00 -29.51 0.33
C SER A 88 -19.85 -28.90 -0.50
N GLN A 89 -19.79 -29.20 -1.81
CA GLN A 89 -18.79 -28.60 -2.71
C GLN A 89 -19.02 -27.11 -2.88
N MET A 90 -20.26 -26.64 -3.02
CA MET A 90 -20.59 -25.22 -3.15
C MET A 90 -20.31 -24.48 -1.84
N GLU A 91 -20.63 -25.07 -0.69
CA GLU A 91 -20.31 -24.51 0.63
C GLU A 91 -18.80 -24.38 0.86
N ALA A 92 -18.01 -25.40 0.51
CA ALA A 92 -16.55 -25.32 0.60
C ALA A 92 -15.97 -24.19 -0.22
N THR A 93 -16.50 -23.99 -1.43
CA THR A 93 -16.09 -22.86 -2.30
C THR A 93 -16.49 -21.52 -1.68
N TYR A 94 -17.71 -21.40 -1.17
CA TYR A 94 -18.20 -20.20 -0.49
C TYR A 94 -17.31 -19.84 0.70
N TYR A 95 -16.97 -20.79 1.58
CA TYR A 95 -16.09 -20.53 2.72
C TYR A 95 -14.66 -20.10 2.29
N THR A 96 -14.16 -20.66 1.20
CA THR A 96 -12.88 -20.21 0.62
C THR A 96 -12.93 -18.72 0.21
N ILE A 97 -14.03 -18.30 -0.40
CA ILE A 97 -14.24 -16.90 -0.78
C ILE A 97 -14.37 -16.00 0.45
N CYS A 98 -15.10 -16.44 1.49
CA CYS A 98 -15.20 -15.70 2.76
C CYS A 98 -13.81 -15.48 3.38
N THR A 99 -12.96 -16.50 3.39
CA THR A 99 -11.59 -16.39 3.90
C THR A 99 -10.80 -15.35 3.08
N SER A 100 -10.90 -15.39 1.76
CA SER A 100 -10.22 -14.41 0.89
C SER A 100 -10.69 -12.97 1.14
N VAL A 101 -11.96 -12.76 1.48
CA VAL A 101 -12.48 -11.42 1.86
C VAL A 101 -11.87 -10.95 3.19
N LEU A 102 -11.71 -11.85 4.16
CA LEU A 102 -11.05 -11.53 5.44
C LEU A 102 -9.57 -11.21 5.25
N ASP A 103 -8.86 -11.97 4.44
CA ASP A 103 -7.46 -11.75 4.10
C ASP A 103 -7.25 -10.38 3.42
N LEU A 104 -8.15 -10.00 2.51
CA LEU A 104 -8.12 -8.68 1.88
C LEU A 104 -8.34 -7.55 2.87
N LYS A 105 -9.26 -7.69 3.82
CA LYS A 105 -9.48 -6.70 4.89
C LYS A 105 -8.24 -6.55 5.77
N GLU A 106 -7.57 -7.66 6.09
CA GLU A 106 -6.31 -7.62 6.85
C GLU A 106 -5.21 -6.91 6.06
N GLN A 107 -5.04 -7.23 4.77
CA GLN A 107 -4.07 -6.55 3.90
C GLN A 107 -4.33 -5.04 3.82
N ILE A 108 -5.59 -4.62 3.71
CA ILE A 108 -5.96 -3.20 3.74
C ILE A 108 -5.51 -2.55 5.04
N ASN A 109 -5.78 -3.15 6.18
CA ASN A 109 -5.34 -2.62 7.48
C ASN A 109 -3.81 -2.53 7.58
N GLN A 110 -3.08 -3.50 7.08
CA GLN A 110 -1.61 -3.48 7.06
C GLN A 110 -1.07 -2.35 6.17
N VAL A 111 -1.68 -2.12 5.01
CA VAL A 111 -1.29 -1.04 4.09
C VAL A 111 -1.65 0.34 4.69
N GLU A 112 -2.80 0.48 5.34
CA GLU A 112 -3.18 1.70 6.07
C GLU A 112 -2.20 2.03 7.20
N ASN A 113 -1.80 1.02 7.98
CA ASN A 113 -0.80 1.19 9.03
C ASN A 113 0.58 1.59 8.44
N SER A 114 0.97 0.99 7.33
CA SER A 114 2.21 1.33 6.63
C SER A 114 2.17 2.77 6.10
N LEU A 115 1.04 3.21 5.57
CA LEU A 115 0.86 4.58 5.10
C LEU A 115 0.88 5.59 6.26
N SER A 116 0.21 5.28 7.37
CA SER A 116 0.24 6.09 8.59
C SER A 116 1.66 6.25 9.13
N LEU A 117 2.46 5.16 9.09
CA LEU A 117 3.87 5.21 9.48
C LEU A 117 4.70 6.12 8.57
N LEU A 118 4.49 6.07 7.25
CA LEU A 118 5.16 6.94 6.29
C LEU A 118 4.78 8.42 6.46
N LEU A 119 3.56 8.69 6.92
CA LEU A 119 3.05 10.03 7.22
C LEU A 119 3.44 10.51 8.63
N ALA A 120 4.06 9.65 9.44
CA ALA A 120 4.39 9.88 10.85
C ALA A 120 3.14 10.22 11.70
N GLU A 121 2.02 9.59 11.40
CA GLU A 121 0.75 9.73 12.10
C GLU A 121 0.40 8.45 12.86
N PRO A 122 -0.40 8.52 13.95
CA PRO A 122 -0.90 7.31 14.59
C PRO A 122 -1.80 6.52 13.63
N PRO A 123 -1.84 5.17 13.75
CA PRO A 123 -2.66 4.33 12.89
C PRO A 123 -4.13 4.78 12.89
N HIS A 124 -4.67 5.02 11.72
CA HIS A 124 -6.07 5.40 11.50
C HIS A 124 -6.53 5.02 10.11
N ALA A 125 -7.85 4.95 9.91
CA ALA A 125 -8.42 4.72 8.58
C ALA A 125 -8.13 5.91 7.65
N ILE A 126 -7.49 5.65 6.53
CA ILE A 126 -7.14 6.67 5.55
C ILE A 126 -8.37 7.05 4.72
N LYS A 127 -8.71 8.34 4.66
CA LYS A 127 -9.76 8.84 3.76
C LYS A 127 -9.35 8.64 2.30
N ARG A 128 -10.19 7.95 1.54
CA ARG A 128 -9.99 7.70 0.11
C ARG A 128 -10.89 8.62 -0.70
N THR A 129 -10.29 9.31 -1.65
CA THR A 129 -11.04 10.04 -2.68
C THR A 129 -11.21 9.10 -3.87
N GLY A 130 -12.43 8.60 -4.09
CA GLY A 130 -12.71 7.74 -5.24
C GLY A 130 -13.13 6.31 -4.90
N THR A 131 -13.76 6.07 -3.76
CA THR A 131 -14.60 4.87 -3.64
C THR A 131 -15.70 4.98 -4.70
N TRP A 132 -15.63 4.08 -5.68
CA TRP A 132 -16.68 3.91 -6.67
C TRP A 132 -17.91 3.37 -5.93
N ASP A 133 -18.60 4.25 -5.21
CA ASP A 133 -19.91 4.00 -4.67
C ASP A 133 -20.89 4.11 -5.84
N SER A 134 -21.01 3.00 -6.55
CA SER A 134 -22.05 2.85 -7.56
C SER A 134 -23.35 2.54 -6.80
N SER A 135 -24.15 3.56 -6.64
CA SER A 135 -25.57 3.48 -6.37
C SER A 135 -26.26 2.39 -7.19
#